data_f83bd45055f92e5378508ae32172326f
#
_entry.id   f83bd45055f92e5378508ae32172326f
#
_cell.length_a   1.000
_cell.length_b   1.000
_cell.length_c   1.000
_cell.angle_alpha   90.00
_cell.angle_beta   90.00
_cell.angle_gamma   90.00
#
_symmetry.space_group_name_H-M   'P 1'
#
loop_
_entity.id
_entity.type
_entity.pdbx_description
1 polymer ?
#
loop_
_entity_poly.entity_id
_entity_poly.type
_entity_poly.pdbx_seq_one_letter_code
_entity_poly.pdbx_strand_id
1 'polypeptide(L)'
;AVYYAGSVIRQGTNSELHLVDERIVGRKPANLSFAEAAALPLTLLTAWELMFDRMGISRTGAHAGRSVLILGGAGGVGSIAIQLAKRLARLHVTASASRSESLAWVKGICADATIDHTQPLADVEYDYVLCFTNTDQYWSQFPRIVRPQGKVGLIVRTLRPVDLQILHDKSITVCLEGMFTRSTFRTDDMIAQHQLLTEAAGLIEAGVLKGTMKQNLGRICAANLKQAHKLLEQGHVIGKLVLEGW
;
A
#
# COMPACT_ATOMS: atom_id res chain seq x y z
N ALA A 1 6.67 21.84 -8.03
CA ALA A 1 6.28 20.54 -8.56
C ALA A 1 5.40 19.80 -7.55
N VAL A 2 4.41 19.07 -8.04
CA VAL A 2 3.41 18.36 -7.23
C VAL A 2 3.27 16.92 -7.68
N TYR A 3 2.67 16.08 -6.83
CA TYR A 3 2.30 14.70 -7.15
C TYR A 3 1.00 14.32 -6.45
N TYR A 4 0.21 13.42 -7.03
CA TYR A 4 -1.12 13.06 -6.53
C TYR A 4 -1.62 11.77 -7.18
N ALA A 5 -2.65 11.15 -6.59
CA ALA A 5 -3.30 9.96 -7.15
C ALA A 5 -4.51 10.29 -8.04
N GLY A 6 -5.10 11.48 -7.89
CA GLY A 6 -6.29 11.90 -8.62
C GLY A 6 -7.61 11.41 -7.98
N SER A 7 -8.64 11.26 -8.80
CA SER A 7 -9.98 10.84 -8.37
C SER A 7 -10.59 9.92 -9.43
N VAL A 8 -11.23 8.81 -9.00
CA VAL A 8 -11.85 7.83 -9.92
C VAL A 8 -13.12 8.35 -10.60
N ILE A 9 -13.72 9.42 -10.10
CA ILE A 9 -14.93 10.04 -10.68
C ILE A 9 -14.60 11.18 -11.64
N ARG A 10 -13.33 11.39 -11.97
CA ARG A 10 -12.85 12.42 -12.89
C ARG A 10 -12.01 11.80 -14.00
N GLN A 11 -11.67 12.61 -15.00
CA GLN A 11 -10.74 12.22 -16.05
C GLN A 11 -9.44 11.69 -15.46
N GLY A 12 -8.84 10.68 -16.09
CA GLY A 12 -7.57 10.10 -15.67
C GLY A 12 -6.38 11.02 -15.93
N THR A 13 -5.23 10.64 -15.37
CA THR A 13 -4.00 11.45 -15.36
C THR A 13 -3.10 11.25 -16.59
N ASN A 14 -3.49 10.39 -17.55
CA ASN A 14 -2.78 10.25 -18.83
C ASN A 14 -3.18 11.41 -19.75
N SER A 15 -2.72 12.61 -19.43
CA SER A 15 -3.03 13.86 -20.16
C SER A 15 -1.91 14.88 -19.91
N GLU A 16 -1.68 15.78 -20.86
CA GLU A 16 -0.71 16.88 -20.73
C GLU A 16 -1.12 17.89 -19.66
N LEU A 17 -2.44 18.14 -19.55
CA LEU A 17 -3.02 19.03 -18.54
C LEU A 17 -4.11 18.29 -17.78
N HIS A 18 -4.16 18.46 -16.48
CA HIS A 18 -5.12 17.79 -15.61
C HIS A 18 -5.65 18.75 -14.53
N LEU A 19 -6.97 18.89 -14.45
CA LEU A 19 -7.64 19.62 -13.38
C LEU A 19 -7.77 18.73 -12.16
N VAL A 20 -7.16 19.12 -11.04
CA VAL A 20 -7.17 18.38 -9.79
C VAL A 20 -7.53 19.31 -8.64
N ASP A 21 -8.23 18.80 -7.63
CA ASP A 21 -8.52 19.50 -6.39
C ASP A 21 -7.24 19.63 -5.55
N GLU A 22 -6.91 20.84 -5.11
CA GLU A 22 -5.67 21.11 -4.35
C GLU A 22 -5.57 20.30 -3.05
N ARG A 23 -6.72 19.92 -2.46
CA ARG A 23 -6.78 19.15 -1.20
C ARG A 23 -6.28 17.71 -1.33
N ILE A 24 -6.12 17.19 -2.55
CA ILE A 24 -5.57 15.85 -2.80
C ILE A 24 -4.20 15.88 -3.49
N VAL A 25 -3.57 17.04 -3.56
CA VAL A 25 -2.27 17.26 -4.23
C VAL A 25 -1.22 17.59 -3.18
N GLY A 26 -0.12 16.85 -3.15
CA GLY A 26 1.03 17.13 -2.29
C GLY A 26 2.23 17.70 -3.04
N ARG A 27 3.16 18.27 -2.29
CA ARG A 27 4.45 18.71 -2.82
C ARG A 27 5.28 17.48 -3.24
N LYS A 28 5.77 17.48 -4.49
CA LYS A 28 6.66 16.40 -4.96
C LYS A 28 7.98 16.41 -4.19
N PRO A 29 8.53 15.24 -3.79
CA PRO A 29 9.89 15.17 -3.24
C PRO A 29 10.91 15.79 -4.20
N ALA A 30 11.77 16.67 -3.71
CA ALA A 30 12.74 17.39 -4.54
C ALA A 30 13.83 16.47 -5.11
N ASN A 31 14.19 15.43 -4.38
CA ASN A 31 15.23 14.47 -4.72
C ASN A 31 14.78 13.30 -5.60
N LEU A 32 13.51 13.28 -6.03
CA LEU A 32 12.99 12.28 -6.97
C LEU A 32 12.70 12.91 -8.33
N SER A 33 12.93 12.17 -9.41
CA SER A 33 12.42 12.49 -10.74
C SER A 33 10.89 12.48 -10.76
N PHE A 34 10.27 12.98 -11.83
CA PHE A 34 8.81 12.90 -11.97
C PHE A 34 8.33 11.45 -12.07
N ALA A 35 9.05 10.59 -12.78
CA ALA A 35 8.75 9.17 -12.90
C ALA A 35 8.78 8.46 -11.54
N GLU A 36 9.84 8.65 -10.76
CA GLU A 36 9.96 8.06 -9.43
C GLU A 36 8.86 8.58 -8.49
N ALA A 37 8.58 9.87 -8.54
CA ALA A 37 7.52 10.46 -7.71
C ALA A 37 6.12 9.97 -8.10
N ALA A 38 5.84 9.76 -9.40
CA ALA A 38 4.56 9.24 -9.88
C ALA A 38 4.25 7.82 -9.38
N ALA A 39 5.28 7.05 -9.02
CA ALA A 39 5.13 5.70 -8.47
C ALA A 39 4.51 5.65 -7.05
N LEU A 40 4.41 6.78 -6.36
CA LEU A 40 4.14 6.81 -4.91
C LEU A 40 2.69 7.12 -4.53
N PRO A 41 2.00 8.14 -5.07
CA PRO A 41 0.82 8.71 -4.43
C PRO A 41 -0.28 7.71 -4.10
N LEU A 42 -0.73 6.92 -5.09
CA LEU A 42 -1.82 5.97 -4.87
C LEU A 42 -1.49 4.95 -3.79
N THR A 43 -0.34 4.33 -3.89
CA THR A 43 0.07 3.26 -2.97
C THR A 43 0.42 3.79 -1.59
N LEU A 44 0.99 4.97 -1.52
CA LEU A 44 1.33 5.66 -0.27
C LEU A 44 0.06 6.06 0.50
N LEU A 45 -0.90 6.72 -0.19
CA LEU A 45 -2.20 7.05 0.40
C LEU A 45 -2.89 5.81 0.94
N THR A 46 -2.98 4.75 0.11
CA THR A 46 -3.62 3.48 0.51
C THR A 46 -2.98 2.90 1.79
N ALA A 47 -1.66 2.76 1.80
CA ALA A 47 -0.97 2.16 2.95
C ALA A 47 -1.05 3.03 4.20
N TRP A 48 -0.87 4.34 4.04
CA TRP A 48 -0.89 5.29 5.15
C TRP A 48 -2.27 5.39 5.79
N GLU A 49 -3.31 5.65 4.98
CA GLU A 49 -4.69 5.76 5.46
C GLU A 49 -5.13 4.47 6.14
N LEU A 50 -4.87 3.30 5.53
CA LEU A 50 -5.20 2.02 6.15
C LEU A 50 -4.53 1.86 7.51
N MET A 51 -3.21 2.04 7.57
CA MET A 51 -2.43 1.75 8.79
C MET A 51 -2.70 2.75 9.91
N PHE A 52 -2.68 4.03 9.59
CA PHE A 52 -2.69 5.07 10.61
C PHE A 52 -4.08 5.61 10.88
N ASP A 53 -4.90 5.85 9.85
CA ASP A 53 -6.22 6.45 10.01
C ASP A 53 -7.29 5.38 10.32
N ARG A 54 -7.29 4.22 9.63
CA ARG A 54 -8.31 3.18 9.83
C ARG A 54 -7.95 2.22 10.96
N MET A 55 -6.75 1.69 10.96
CA MET A 55 -6.32 0.73 11.98
C MET A 55 -5.82 1.43 13.26
N GLY A 56 -5.53 2.73 13.23
CA GLY A 56 -5.04 3.47 14.38
C GLY A 56 -3.67 3.01 14.88
N ILE A 57 -2.82 2.51 13.98
CA ILE A 57 -1.43 2.16 14.32
C ILE A 57 -0.67 3.44 14.62
N SER A 58 0.00 3.50 15.76
CA SER A 58 0.72 4.70 16.19
C SER A 58 1.99 4.93 15.37
N ARG A 59 2.17 6.14 14.88
CA ARG A 59 3.43 6.61 14.24
C ARG A 59 4.47 7.07 15.24
N THR A 60 4.08 7.28 16.50
CA THR A 60 4.95 7.79 17.57
C THR A 60 5.58 6.69 18.41
N GLY A 61 5.39 5.41 18.02
CA GLY A 61 6.02 4.27 18.66
C GLY A 61 5.23 3.65 19.81
N ALA A 62 3.97 4.08 20.09
CA ALA A 62 3.14 3.44 21.13
C ALA A 62 2.86 1.94 20.85
N HIS A 63 3.00 1.52 19.60
CA HIS A 63 2.85 0.12 19.17
C HIS A 63 4.19 -0.52 18.75
N ALA A 64 5.33 0.07 19.12
CA ALA A 64 6.64 -0.45 18.78
C ALA A 64 6.82 -1.91 19.24
N GLY A 65 7.42 -2.73 18.38
CA GLY A 65 7.65 -4.15 18.65
C GLY A 65 6.45 -5.06 18.40
N ARG A 66 5.23 -4.54 18.18
CA ARG A 66 4.10 -5.35 17.74
C ARG A 66 4.36 -5.94 16.36
N SER A 67 3.77 -7.09 16.10
CA SER A 67 3.96 -7.83 14.85
C SER A 67 2.94 -7.47 13.77
N VAL A 68 3.40 -7.35 12.52
CA VAL A 68 2.54 -7.19 11.36
C VAL A 68 2.90 -8.19 10.26
N LEU A 69 1.88 -8.87 9.73
CA LEU A 69 1.99 -9.64 8.49
C LEU A 69 1.47 -8.81 7.32
N ILE A 70 2.26 -8.69 6.26
CA ILE A 70 1.90 -7.98 5.02
C ILE A 70 1.80 -8.99 3.88
N LEU A 71 0.58 -9.35 3.51
CA LEU A 71 0.26 -10.19 2.35
C LEU A 71 0.29 -9.32 1.08
N GLY A 72 1.03 -9.76 0.06
CA GLY A 72 1.33 -8.96 -1.13
C GLY A 72 2.49 -7.97 -0.90
N GLY A 73 3.48 -8.35 -0.07
CA GLY A 73 4.57 -7.48 0.37
C GLY A 73 5.42 -6.86 -0.75
N ALA A 74 5.66 -7.58 -1.84
CA ALA A 74 6.47 -7.09 -2.96
C ALA A 74 5.70 -6.20 -3.94
N GLY A 75 4.37 -6.13 -3.86
CA GLY A 75 3.56 -5.26 -4.71
C GLY A 75 3.71 -3.77 -4.37
N GLY A 76 3.06 -2.91 -5.14
CA GLY A 76 3.18 -1.45 -4.96
C GLY A 76 2.79 -0.96 -3.57
N VAL A 77 1.62 -1.38 -3.04
CA VAL A 77 1.16 -0.98 -1.70
C VAL A 77 2.01 -1.65 -0.62
N GLY A 78 2.31 -2.97 -0.78
CA GLY A 78 3.16 -3.70 0.16
C GLY A 78 4.55 -3.08 0.31
N SER A 79 5.15 -2.63 -0.78
CA SER A 79 6.48 -2.01 -0.79
C SER A 79 6.56 -0.74 0.06
N ILE A 80 5.54 0.09 0.07
CA ILE A 80 5.53 1.29 0.92
C ILE A 80 5.04 0.97 2.32
N ALA A 81 4.09 0.05 2.49
CA ALA A 81 3.58 -0.37 3.80
C ALA A 81 4.67 -0.99 4.68
N ILE A 82 5.57 -1.81 4.12
CA ILE A 82 6.74 -2.35 4.83
C ILE A 82 7.58 -1.22 5.42
N GLN A 83 7.86 -0.19 4.63
CA GLN A 83 8.66 0.95 5.09
C GLN A 83 7.94 1.77 6.17
N LEU A 84 6.65 2.07 5.98
CA LEU A 84 5.83 2.77 6.98
C LEU A 84 5.75 1.99 8.29
N ALA A 85 5.47 0.69 8.22
CA ALA A 85 5.42 -0.20 9.38
C ALA A 85 6.74 -0.22 10.14
N LYS A 86 7.85 -0.35 9.42
CA LYS A 86 9.19 -0.45 10.02
C LYS A 86 9.72 0.88 10.51
N ARG A 87 9.66 1.93 9.67
CA ARG A 87 10.35 3.19 9.91
C ARG A 87 9.55 4.16 10.77
N LEU A 88 8.24 4.19 10.63
CA LEU A 88 7.38 5.10 11.41
C LEU A 88 6.75 4.40 12.60
N ALA A 89 6.09 3.26 12.39
CA ALA A 89 5.39 2.55 13.46
C ALA A 89 6.31 1.66 14.32
N ARG A 90 7.54 1.37 13.87
CA ARG A 90 8.54 0.52 14.55
C ARG A 90 8.02 -0.90 14.85
N LEU A 91 7.23 -1.45 13.93
CA LEU A 91 6.70 -2.81 14.04
C LEU A 91 7.76 -3.85 13.66
N HIS A 92 7.53 -5.09 14.10
CA HIS A 92 8.21 -6.25 13.54
C HIS A 92 7.45 -6.71 12.28
N VAL A 93 8.10 -6.58 11.12
CA VAL A 93 7.45 -6.74 9.82
C VAL A 93 7.77 -8.08 9.20
N THR A 94 6.74 -8.92 8.99
CA THR A 94 6.80 -10.12 8.17
C THR A 94 6.10 -9.83 6.84
N ALA A 95 6.77 -10.03 5.71
CA ALA A 95 6.22 -9.79 4.38
C ALA A 95 6.11 -11.06 3.56
N SER A 96 5.00 -11.24 2.82
CA SER A 96 4.88 -12.37 1.90
C SER A 96 5.61 -12.12 0.59
N ALA A 97 6.45 -13.07 0.20
CA ALA A 97 7.16 -13.10 -1.08
C ALA A 97 7.60 -14.55 -1.37
N SER A 98 7.57 -15.00 -2.63
CA SER A 98 7.88 -16.39 -2.99
C SER A 98 9.03 -16.54 -3.98
N ARG A 99 9.34 -15.50 -4.78
CA ARG A 99 10.40 -15.54 -5.79
C ARG A 99 11.66 -14.88 -5.26
N SER A 100 12.85 -15.32 -5.70
CA SER A 100 14.14 -14.78 -5.25
C SER A 100 14.22 -13.25 -5.36
N GLU A 101 13.74 -12.69 -6.48
CA GLU A 101 13.72 -11.24 -6.69
C GLU A 101 12.78 -10.51 -5.72
N SER A 102 11.56 -11.05 -5.49
CA SER A 102 10.62 -10.47 -4.55
C SER A 102 11.09 -10.57 -3.09
N LEU A 103 11.77 -11.68 -2.73
CA LEU A 103 12.39 -11.86 -1.42
C LEU A 103 13.52 -10.84 -1.20
N ALA A 104 14.40 -10.66 -2.19
CA ALA A 104 15.46 -9.66 -2.14
C ALA A 104 14.88 -8.24 -2.01
N TRP A 105 13.81 -7.95 -2.74
CA TRP A 105 13.13 -6.66 -2.70
C TRP A 105 12.57 -6.35 -1.30
N VAL A 106 11.73 -7.23 -0.74
CA VAL A 106 11.09 -6.95 0.56
C VAL A 106 12.11 -6.84 1.70
N LYS A 107 13.18 -7.62 1.66
CA LYS A 107 14.31 -7.48 2.60
C LYS A 107 15.05 -6.15 2.41
N GLY A 108 15.30 -5.76 1.17
CA GLY A 108 15.97 -4.49 0.83
C GLY A 108 15.21 -3.24 1.27
N ILE A 109 13.89 -3.33 1.42
CA ILE A 109 13.02 -2.27 1.93
C ILE A 109 12.61 -2.46 3.39
N CYS A 110 13.34 -3.28 4.14
CA CYS A 110 13.33 -3.44 5.59
C CYS A 110 12.25 -4.38 6.18
N ALA A 111 11.78 -5.40 5.47
CA ALA A 111 11.07 -6.50 6.13
C ALA A 111 12.04 -7.27 7.04
N ASP A 112 11.61 -7.57 8.29
CA ASP A 112 12.39 -8.35 9.26
C ASP A 112 12.37 -9.85 8.94
N ALA A 113 11.22 -10.34 8.47
CA ALA A 113 11.01 -11.74 8.10
C ALA A 113 10.21 -11.86 6.80
N THR A 114 10.28 -13.02 6.19
CA THR A 114 9.52 -13.33 4.97
C THR A 114 8.79 -14.65 5.11
N ILE A 115 7.60 -14.75 4.49
CA ILE A 115 6.87 -16.00 4.33
C ILE A 115 6.61 -16.27 2.85
N ASP A 116 6.58 -17.53 2.48
CA ASP A 116 6.19 -17.97 1.14
C ASP A 116 4.67 -18.15 1.08
N HIS A 117 3.99 -17.25 0.36
CA HIS A 117 2.53 -17.28 0.22
C HIS A 117 2.01 -18.40 -0.71
N THR A 118 2.89 -19.14 -1.37
CA THR A 118 2.52 -20.35 -2.14
C THR A 118 2.34 -21.57 -1.25
N GLN A 119 2.82 -21.48 -0.01
CA GLN A 119 2.65 -22.49 1.03
C GLN A 119 1.51 -22.10 1.98
N PRO A 120 0.89 -23.06 2.68
CA PRO A 120 -0.04 -22.74 3.75
C PRO A 120 0.62 -21.83 4.79
N LEU A 121 -0.11 -20.80 5.23
CA LEU A 121 0.39 -19.94 6.29
C LEU A 121 0.62 -20.74 7.58
N ALA A 122 1.74 -20.54 8.24
CA ALA A 122 2.03 -21.15 9.52
C ALA A 122 1.08 -20.65 10.61
N ASP A 123 0.93 -21.42 11.69
CA ASP A 123 0.16 -21.04 12.88
C ASP A 123 0.97 -20.05 13.76
N VAL A 124 1.19 -18.87 13.19
CA VAL A 124 1.85 -17.73 13.85
C VAL A 124 0.87 -16.59 13.92
N GLU A 125 0.62 -16.08 15.10
CA GLU A 125 -0.32 -14.99 15.32
C GLU A 125 0.37 -13.61 15.24
N TYR A 126 -0.30 -12.67 14.57
CA TYR A 126 0.14 -11.28 14.39
C TYR A 126 -0.83 -10.31 15.06
N ASP A 127 -0.31 -9.21 15.59
CA ASP A 127 -1.15 -8.11 16.10
C ASP A 127 -1.93 -7.43 14.96
N TYR A 128 -1.30 -7.36 13.78
CA TYR A 128 -1.87 -6.75 12.58
C TYR A 128 -1.65 -7.65 11.36
N VAL A 129 -2.67 -7.76 10.51
CA VAL A 129 -2.55 -8.38 9.18
C VAL A 129 -3.00 -7.38 8.14
N LEU A 130 -2.14 -7.05 7.18
CA LEU A 130 -2.45 -6.20 6.04
C LEU A 130 -2.56 -7.08 4.80
N CYS A 131 -3.75 -7.17 4.20
CA CYS A 131 -3.99 -7.96 3.01
C CYS A 131 -4.13 -7.05 1.78
N PHE A 132 -3.10 -7.02 0.95
CA PHE A 132 -3.02 -6.21 -0.28
C PHE A 132 -3.21 -7.04 -1.55
N THR A 133 -3.70 -8.23 -1.42
CA THR A 133 -3.96 -9.18 -2.50
C THR A 133 -5.36 -9.79 -2.36
N ASN A 134 -5.60 -10.94 -2.97
CA ASN A 134 -6.90 -11.61 -2.97
C ASN A 134 -7.41 -11.90 -1.55
N THR A 135 -8.35 -11.09 -1.07
CA THR A 135 -8.94 -11.23 0.27
C THR A 135 -9.67 -12.56 0.45
N ASP A 136 -10.38 -13.05 -0.58
CA ASP A 136 -11.14 -14.30 -0.50
C ASP A 136 -10.24 -15.52 -0.18
N GLN A 137 -8.99 -15.49 -0.67
CA GLN A 137 -8.01 -16.55 -0.42
C GLN A 137 -7.61 -16.67 1.06
N TYR A 138 -7.60 -15.54 1.78
CA TYR A 138 -7.08 -15.48 3.14
C TYR A 138 -8.17 -15.35 4.21
N TRP A 139 -9.42 -15.09 3.83
CA TRP A 139 -10.49 -14.79 4.77
C TRP A 139 -10.63 -15.83 5.87
N SER A 140 -10.71 -17.11 5.49
CA SER A 140 -10.85 -18.23 6.45
C SER A 140 -9.63 -18.46 7.33
N GLN A 141 -8.49 -17.84 7.00
CA GLN A 141 -7.23 -17.97 7.74
C GLN A 141 -7.06 -16.91 8.81
N PHE A 142 -7.76 -15.77 8.72
CA PHE A 142 -7.61 -14.67 9.68
C PHE A 142 -7.82 -15.08 11.14
N PRO A 143 -8.81 -15.91 11.51
CA PRO A 143 -8.96 -16.34 12.91
C PRO A 143 -7.73 -17.07 13.46
N ARG A 144 -6.97 -17.75 12.61
CA ARG A 144 -5.79 -18.52 13.00
C ARG A 144 -4.53 -17.67 13.12
N ILE A 145 -4.38 -16.66 12.24
CA ILE A 145 -3.16 -15.85 12.14
C ILE A 145 -3.25 -14.47 12.79
N VAL A 146 -4.42 -14.10 13.32
CA VAL A 146 -4.61 -12.82 14.02
C VAL A 146 -4.76 -13.08 15.51
N ARG A 147 -4.03 -12.34 16.33
CA ARG A 147 -4.14 -12.41 17.79
C ARG A 147 -5.52 -11.97 18.27
N PRO A 148 -5.97 -12.42 19.46
CA PRO A 148 -7.13 -11.83 20.11
C PRO A 148 -7.01 -10.30 20.17
N GLN A 149 -8.09 -9.59 19.81
CA GLN A 149 -8.17 -8.13 19.67
C GLN A 149 -7.24 -7.54 18.60
N GLY A 150 -6.69 -8.38 17.71
CA GLY A 150 -5.89 -7.94 16.59
C GLY A 150 -6.73 -7.29 15.48
N LYS A 151 -6.05 -6.74 14.47
CA LYS A 151 -6.74 -6.02 13.38
C LYS A 151 -6.32 -6.54 12.02
N VAL A 152 -7.29 -6.63 11.11
CA VAL A 152 -7.09 -6.96 9.69
C VAL A 152 -7.38 -5.72 8.86
N GLY A 153 -6.45 -5.32 8.01
CA GLY A 153 -6.60 -4.24 7.04
C GLY A 153 -6.75 -4.78 5.63
N LEU A 154 -7.79 -4.37 4.91
CA LEU A 154 -8.16 -4.86 3.58
C LEU A 154 -8.27 -3.69 2.59
N ILE A 155 -7.72 -3.86 1.39
CA ILE A 155 -7.85 -2.91 0.28
C ILE A 155 -8.52 -3.51 -0.96
N VAL A 156 -8.59 -4.84 -1.02
CA VAL A 156 -9.23 -5.57 -2.12
C VAL A 156 -10.60 -6.07 -1.66
N ARG A 157 -11.63 -5.77 -2.45
CA ARG A 157 -13.00 -6.23 -2.18
C ARG A 157 -13.06 -7.75 -2.25
N THR A 158 -13.88 -8.34 -1.39
CA THR A 158 -14.26 -9.75 -1.55
C THR A 158 -15.19 -9.90 -2.75
N LEU A 159 -15.03 -10.99 -3.49
CA LEU A 159 -15.90 -11.33 -4.63
C LEU A 159 -17.12 -12.12 -4.19
N ARG A 160 -17.10 -12.67 -2.98
CA ARG A 160 -18.17 -13.48 -2.38
C ARG A 160 -18.54 -12.93 -1.01
N PRO A 161 -19.77 -13.18 -0.52
CA PRO A 161 -20.11 -12.92 0.86
C PRO A 161 -19.14 -13.63 1.80
N VAL A 162 -18.77 -12.97 2.88
CA VAL A 162 -17.86 -13.52 3.90
C VAL A 162 -18.58 -13.67 5.24
N ASP A 163 -18.24 -14.73 5.96
CA ASP A 163 -18.77 -14.98 7.29
C ASP A 163 -17.96 -14.19 8.33
N LEU A 164 -18.57 -13.19 8.94
CA LEU A 164 -17.97 -12.40 10.01
C LEU A 164 -17.90 -13.14 11.35
N GLN A 165 -18.73 -14.18 11.54
CA GLN A 165 -18.78 -14.91 12.81
C GLN A 165 -17.45 -15.57 13.16
N ILE A 166 -16.68 -15.97 12.15
CA ILE A 166 -15.37 -16.59 12.37
C ILE A 166 -14.36 -15.67 13.09
N LEU A 167 -14.60 -14.36 13.10
CA LEU A 167 -13.74 -13.36 13.75
C LEU A 167 -14.18 -13.00 15.17
N HIS A 168 -15.38 -13.45 15.57
CA HIS A 168 -16.07 -13.00 16.77
C HIS A 168 -15.30 -13.37 18.06
N ASP A 169 -14.92 -14.63 18.22
CA ASP A 169 -14.35 -15.15 19.48
C ASP A 169 -13.03 -14.46 19.87
N LYS A 170 -12.27 -14.01 18.88
CA LYS A 170 -11.04 -13.24 19.10
C LYS A 170 -11.25 -11.72 19.06
N SER A 171 -12.50 -11.24 18.91
CA SER A 171 -12.81 -9.81 18.78
C SER A 171 -11.92 -9.10 17.73
N ILE A 172 -11.74 -9.74 16.56
CA ILE A 172 -10.88 -9.22 15.50
C ILE A 172 -11.56 -8.03 14.81
N THR A 173 -10.87 -6.91 14.71
CA THR A 173 -11.34 -5.73 13.98
C THR A 173 -10.98 -5.82 12.51
N VAL A 174 -11.95 -5.62 11.61
CA VAL A 174 -11.71 -5.49 10.17
C VAL A 174 -11.77 -4.02 9.77
N CYS A 175 -10.69 -3.53 9.16
CA CYS A 175 -10.57 -2.18 8.65
C CYS A 175 -10.51 -2.21 7.12
N LEU A 176 -11.37 -1.44 6.48
CA LEU A 176 -11.43 -1.33 5.02
C LEU A 176 -10.79 -0.01 4.59
N GLU A 177 -10.02 -0.04 3.52
CA GLU A 177 -9.47 1.16 2.92
C GLU A 177 -9.83 1.26 1.44
N GLY A 178 -10.42 2.39 1.08
CA GLY A 178 -10.60 2.84 -0.29
C GLY A 178 -10.00 4.22 -0.44
N MET A 179 -8.76 4.34 -0.92
CA MET A 179 -8.02 5.60 -0.96
C MET A 179 -8.72 6.72 -1.74
N PHE A 180 -9.66 6.37 -2.62
CA PHE A 180 -10.49 7.36 -3.32
C PHE A 180 -11.73 7.82 -2.54
N THR A 181 -11.99 7.28 -1.34
CA THR A 181 -13.16 7.66 -0.53
C THR A 181 -13.20 9.17 -0.30
N ARG A 182 -12.10 9.77 0.15
CA ARG A 182 -12.00 11.20 0.40
C ARG A 182 -12.32 12.04 -0.83
N SER A 183 -11.76 11.72 -1.98
CA SER A 183 -11.99 12.46 -3.23
C SER A 183 -13.34 12.19 -3.87
N THR A 184 -13.89 10.97 -3.75
CA THR A 184 -15.17 10.57 -4.32
C THR A 184 -16.34 11.18 -3.57
N PHE A 185 -16.32 11.11 -2.23
CA PHE A 185 -17.40 11.58 -1.37
C PHE A 185 -17.18 13.01 -0.85
N ARG A 186 -16.06 13.65 -1.21
CA ARG A 186 -15.69 15.01 -0.76
C ARG A 186 -15.82 15.16 0.75
N THR A 187 -15.22 14.22 1.49
CA THR A 187 -15.30 14.19 2.95
C THR A 187 -14.66 15.44 3.55
N ASP A 188 -15.09 15.83 4.77
CA ASP A 188 -14.61 17.03 5.45
C ASP A 188 -13.09 16.99 5.68
N ASP A 189 -12.52 15.79 5.83
CA ASP A 189 -11.10 15.55 6.03
C ASP A 189 -10.31 15.34 4.70
N MET A 190 -10.86 15.72 3.55
CA MET A 190 -10.22 15.52 2.24
C MET A 190 -8.81 16.14 2.16
N ILE A 191 -8.58 17.25 2.87
CA ILE A 191 -7.28 17.93 3.00
C ILE A 191 -6.19 17.03 3.61
N ALA A 192 -6.54 15.98 4.31
CA ALA A 192 -5.59 15.03 4.89
C ALA A 192 -4.70 14.37 3.82
N GLN A 193 -5.19 14.20 2.59
CA GLN A 193 -4.36 13.67 1.50
C GLN A 193 -3.24 14.63 1.08
N HIS A 194 -3.52 15.93 1.02
CA HIS A 194 -2.50 16.97 0.80
C HIS A 194 -1.43 16.92 1.91
N GLN A 195 -1.88 16.90 3.16
CA GLN A 195 -1.00 16.92 4.33
C GLN A 195 -0.10 15.67 4.35
N LEU A 196 -0.69 14.49 4.13
CA LEU A 196 0.00 13.21 4.10
C LEU A 196 1.06 13.18 2.99
N LEU A 197 0.70 13.54 1.76
CA LEU A 197 1.63 13.54 0.63
C LEU A 197 2.77 14.53 0.87
N THR A 198 2.49 15.70 1.43
CA THR A 198 3.50 16.70 1.74
C THR A 198 4.45 16.24 2.86
N GLU A 199 3.92 15.61 3.92
CA GLU A 199 4.72 14.99 4.98
C GLU A 199 5.63 13.88 4.42
N ALA A 200 5.06 13.00 3.61
CA ALA A 200 5.80 11.90 2.99
C ALA A 200 6.93 12.40 2.07
N ALA A 201 6.72 13.52 1.37
CA ALA A 201 7.80 14.13 0.58
C ALA A 201 9.01 14.51 1.46
N GLY A 202 8.78 15.08 2.64
CA GLY A 202 9.83 15.37 3.61
C GLY A 202 10.54 14.10 4.12
N LEU A 203 9.79 13.03 4.37
CA LEU A 203 10.36 11.74 4.81
C LEU A 203 11.22 11.10 3.71
N ILE A 204 10.84 11.25 2.45
CA ILE A 204 11.62 10.77 1.30
C ILE A 204 12.90 11.61 1.13
N GLU A 205 12.81 12.92 1.24
CA GLU A 205 13.96 13.83 1.16
C GLU A 205 14.96 13.57 2.29
N ALA A 206 14.48 13.21 3.47
CA ALA A 206 15.30 12.81 4.62
C ALA A 206 15.84 11.36 4.52
N GLY A 207 15.50 10.60 3.47
CA GLY A 207 15.93 9.21 3.29
C GLY A 207 15.26 8.20 4.23
N VAL A 208 14.22 8.61 4.96
CA VAL A 208 13.42 7.71 5.83
C VAL A 208 12.59 6.76 4.98
N LEU A 209 11.95 7.27 3.94
CA LEU A 209 11.22 6.47 2.95
C LEU A 209 11.96 6.49 1.61
N LYS A 210 11.85 5.39 0.87
CA LYS A 210 12.45 5.22 -0.47
C LYS A 210 11.35 5.07 -1.52
N GLY A 211 11.63 5.49 -2.75
CA GLY A 211 10.77 5.28 -3.89
C GLY A 211 10.49 3.80 -4.14
N THR A 212 9.34 3.52 -4.74
CA THR A 212 8.88 2.15 -5.04
C THR A 212 8.83 1.85 -6.54
N MET A 213 9.33 2.76 -7.38
CA MET A 213 9.45 2.52 -8.82
C MET A 213 10.45 1.39 -9.06
N LYS A 214 10.01 0.35 -9.76
CA LYS A 214 10.87 -0.78 -10.17
C LYS A 214 11.28 -0.67 -11.63
N GLN A 215 10.35 -0.21 -12.47
CA GLN A 215 10.58 -0.15 -13.91
C GLN A 215 9.87 1.06 -14.53
N ASN A 216 10.58 1.73 -15.44
CA ASN A 216 10.02 2.73 -16.34
C ASN A 216 9.87 2.09 -17.72
N LEU A 217 8.65 2.10 -18.25
CA LEU A 217 8.30 1.52 -19.55
C LEU A 217 8.38 2.53 -20.70
N GLY A 218 8.89 3.73 -20.43
CA GLY A 218 9.08 4.80 -21.39
C GLY A 218 7.81 5.62 -21.65
N ARG A 219 7.63 6.09 -22.88
CA ARG A 219 6.59 7.08 -23.21
C ARG A 219 5.15 6.56 -23.00
N ILE A 220 4.27 7.48 -22.64
CA ILE A 220 2.83 7.24 -22.56
C ILE A 220 2.29 7.11 -23.98
N CYS A 221 2.08 5.88 -24.43
CA CYS A 221 1.49 5.53 -25.71
C CYS A 221 0.70 4.22 -25.59
N ALA A 222 -0.18 3.95 -26.56
CA ALA A 222 -1.04 2.77 -26.54
C ALA A 222 -0.25 1.45 -26.44
N ALA A 223 0.90 1.34 -27.12
CA ALA A 223 1.72 0.14 -27.09
C ALA A 223 2.30 -0.12 -25.68
N ASN A 224 2.88 0.90 -25.05
CA ASN A 224 3.47 0.79 -23.72
C ASN A 224 2.40 0.61 -22.63
N LEU A 225 1.24 1.25 -22.75
CA LEU A 225 0.09 1.02 -21.87
C LEU A 225 -0.40 -0.43 -21.96
N LYS A 226 -0.53 -0.97 -23.18
CA LYS A 226 -0.91 -2.39 -23.37
C LYS A 226 0.10 -3.33 -22.73
N GLN A 227 1.40 -3.04 -22.85
CA GLN A 227 2.45 -3.81 -22.21
C GLN A 227 2.35 -3.72 -20.67
N ALA A 228 2.15 -2.52 -20.12
CA ALA A 228 1.98 -2.32 -18.67
C ALA A 228 0.79 -3.12 -18.12
N HIS A 229 -0.37 -3.06 -18.78
CA HIS A 229 -1.55 -3.85 -18.39
C HIS A 229 -1.26 -5.34 -18.40
N LYS A 230 -0.62 -5.86 -19.48
CA LYS A 230 -0.25 -7.28 -19.56
C LYS A 230 0.65 -7.72 -18.42
N LEU A 231 1.65 -6.91 -18.05
CA LEU A 231 2.54 -7.21 -16.92
C LEU A 231 1.79 -7.23 -15.59
N LEU A 232 0.86 -6.29 -15.37
CA LEU A 232 0.04 -6.23 -14.16
C LEU A 232 -0.93 -7.42 -14.06
N GLU A 233 -1.57 -7.81 -15.17
CA GLU A 233 -2.49 -8.95 -15.22
C GLU A 233 -1.79 -10.28 -14.94
N GLN A 234 -0.50 -10.41 -15.25
CA GLN A 234 0.32 -11.57 -14.89
C GLN A 234 0.56 -11.71 -13.38
N GLY A 235 0.30 -10.67 -12.57
CA GLY A 235 0.40 -10.71 -11.11
C GLY A 235 1.83 -10.80 -10.55
N HIS A 236 2.86 -10.58 -11.38
CA HIS A 236 4.26 -10.77 -10.98
C HIS A 236 5.05 -9.46 -10.80
N VAL A 237 4.38 -8.31 -10.85
CA VAL A 237 5.03 -7.01 -10.75
C VAL A 237 5.54 -6.78 -9.32
N ILE A 238 6.80 -6.36 -9.21
CA ILE A 238 7.43 -5.90 -7.98
C ILE A 238 7.41 -4.37 -7.99
N GLY A 239 7.07 -3.75 -6.86
CA GLY A 239 6.98 -2.29 -6.76
C GLY A 239 6.00 -1.69 -7.77
N LYS A 240 6.41 -0.63 -8.46
CA LYS A 240 5.58 0.10 -9.43
C LYS A 240 6.21 0.15 -10.82
N LEU A 241 5.34 0.02 -11.83
CA LEU A 241 5.64 0.35 -13.23
C LEU A 241 5.24 1.81 -13.49
N VAL A 242 6.04 2.53 -14.26
CA VAL A 242 5.81 3.94 -14.60
C VAL A 242 5.95 4.13 -16.11
N LEU A 243 5.16 5.05 -16.65
CA LEU A 243 5.34 5.61 -17.97
C LEU A 243 5.50 7.13 -17.82
N GLU A 244 6.29 7.77 -18.67
CA GLU A 244 6.53 9.21 -18.62
C GLU A 244 6.74 9.83 -20.00
N GLY A 245 6.28 11.08 -20.17
CA GLY A 245 6.38 11.80 -21.44
C GLY A 245 5.39 11.30 -22.49
N TRP A 246 5.32 12.02 -23.60
CA TRP A 246 4.41 11.80 -24.75
C TRP A 246 5.23 11.58 -26.03
#